data_3ea6248932a96518bc80bcc3df2e14d5
#
_entry.id   3ea6248932a96518bc80bcc3df2e14d5
#
_cell.length_a   1.000
_cell.length_b   1.000
_cell.length_c   1.000
_cell.angle_alpha   90.00
_cell.angle_beta   90.00
_cell.angle_gamma   90.00
#
_symmetry.space_group_name_H-M   'P 1'
#
loop_
_entity.id
_entity.type
_entity.pdbx_description
1 polymer ?
#
loop_
_entity_poly.entity_id
_entity_poly.type
_entity_poly.pdbx_seq_one_letter_code
_entity_poly.pdbx_strand_id
1 'polypeptide(L)'
;MKRSLLIAAVFISIVLSSCDDSLYYKMKEIPDARWDMNYPAKFDFEVSDTKSMYDFYVLIRHNTDYSHSNLFTFITTTMPGDSITRDTIEFILAEPDGRWIGEGSGYLRSNEVLISRKFVFPKTGLYSFEFQQAMRDTVLEGITDIGIRISPTKL
;
A
#
# COMPACT_ATOMS: atom_id res chain seq x y z
N MET A 1 7.06 56.28 12.98
CA MET A 1 6.14 55.37 12.25
C MET A 1 6.87 54.62 11.10
N LYS A 2 8.03 54.00 11.32
CA LYS A 2 8.75 53.23 10.27
C LYS A 2 9.43 51.95 10.83
N ARG A 3 9.05 51.49 12.04
CA ARG A 3 9.63 50.30 12.66
C ARG A 3 8.68 49.09 12.80
N SER A 4 7.40 49.23 12.40
CA SER A 4 6.40 48.17 12.56
C SER A 4 6.15 47.35 11.27
N LEU A 5 6.82 47.64 10.16
CA LEU A 5 6.60 46.95 8.88
C LEU A 5 7.61 45.84 8.60
N LEU A 6 8.59 45.64 9.45
CA LEU A 6 9.67 44.65 9.23
C LEU A 6 9.47 43.32 9.96
N ILE A 7 8.45 43.21 10.83
CA ILE A 7 8.20 41.97 11.59
C ILE A 7 7.19 41.05 10.92
N ALA A 8 6.45 41.55 9.92
CA ALA A 8 5.42 40.75 9.21
C ALA A 8 5.96 39.84 8.07
N ALA A 9 7.25 39.96 7.74
CA ALA A 9 7.82 39.26 6.55
C ALA A 9 8.57 37.95 6.88
N VAL A 10 8.65 37.54 8.14
CA VAL A 10 9.41 36.31 8.52
C VAL A 10 8.50 35.11 8.83
N PHE A 11 7.17 35.25 8.65
CA PHE A 11 6.21 34.15 8.90
C PHE A 11 5.86 33.36 7.64
N ILE A 12 6.70 33.39 6.62
CA ILE A 12 6.45 32.67 5.38
C ILE A 12 7.47 31.56 5.23
N SER A 13 6.95 30.36 5.13
CA SER A 13 7.56 29.17 4.53
C SER A 13 8.40 28.29 5.44
N ILE A 14 7.78 27.68 6.44
CA ILE A 14 8.11 26.29 6.72
C ILE A 14 7.04 25.45 6.01
N VAL A 15 7.15 25.34 4.71
CA VAL A 15 6.55 24.22 3.98
C VAL A 15 7.39 23.02 4.39
N LEU A 16 6.92 22.29 5.39
CA LEU A 16 7.42 20.95 5.67
C LEU A 16 7.05 20.10 4.44
N SER A 17 7.96 20.06 3.47
CA SER A 17 7.95 19.00 2.48
C SER A 17 8.17 17.72 3.27
N SER A 18 7.09 17.03 3.61
CA SER A 18 7.15 15.62 3.98
C SER A 18 7.62 14.89 2.73
N CYS A 19 8.94 14.76 2.56
CA CYS A 19 9.52 13.85 1.59
C CYS A 19 9.14 12.44 2.05
N ASP A 20 8.21 11.81 1.37
CA ASP A 20 8.04 10.38 1.45
C ASP A 20 9.24 9.77 0.70
N ASP A 21 10.20 9.21 1.44
CA ASP A 21 11.40 8.56 0.90
C ASP A 21 11.10 7.18 0.28
N SER A 22 9.85 6.86 0.02
CA SER A 22 9.45 5.60 -0.59
C SER A 22 10.02 5.47 -2.00
N LEU A 23 10.60 4.30 -2.32
CA LEU A 23 10.97 3.93 -3.68
C LEU A 23 9.72 3.90 -4.58
N TYR A 24 8.63 3.40 -4.02
CA TYR A 24 7.34 3.30 -4.70
C TYR A 24 6.19 3.38 -3.70
N TYR A 25 5.20 4.17 -4.03
CA TYR A 25 3.93 4.24 -3.31
C TYR A 25 2.79 4.40 -4.31
N LYS A 26 1.87 3.47 -4.30
CA LYS A 26 0.68 3.56 -5.15
C LYS A 26 -0.49 2.81 -4.55
N MET A 27 -1.64 3.43 -4.60
CA MET A 27 -2.94 2.80 -4.35
C MET A 27 -3.77 2.78 -5.62
N LYS A 28 -4.60 1.75 -5.76
CA LYS A 28 -5.63 1.62 -6.78
C LYS A 28 -6.97 1.52 -6.11
N GLU A 29 -7.88 2.36 -6.53
CA GLU A 29 -9.28 2.28 -6.17
C GLU A 29 -9.91 1.04 -6.80
N ILE A 30 -10.74 0.37 -6.02
CA ILE A 30 -11.61 -0.72 -6.46
C ILE A 30 -12.98 -0.10 -6.77
N PRO A 31 -13.42 -0.11 -8.04
CA PRO A 31 -14.68 0.51 -8.44
C PRO A 31 -15.85 0.03 -7.58
N ASP A 32 -16.65 0.97 -7.09
CA ASP A 32 -17.83 0.71 -6.26
C ASP A 32 -17.58 -0.15 -5.01
N ALA A 33 -16.32 -0.22 -4.56
CA ALA A 33 -15.87 -1.13 -3.50
C ALA A 33 -16.23 -2.60 -3.77
N ARG A 34 -16.22 -3.03 -5.04
CA ARG A 34 -16.58 -4.36 -5.51
C ARG A 34 -15.41 -5.00 -6.25
N TRP A 35 -14.61 -5.78 -5.53
CA TRP A 35 -13.42 -6.41 -6.11
C TRP A 35 -13.74 -7.76 -6.73
N ASP A 36 -13.88 -7.80 -8.05
CA ASP A 36 -14.04 -9.04 -8.81
C ASP A 36 -12.70 -9.81 -8.86
N MET A 37 -12.76 -11.11 -8.58
CA MET A 37 -11.57 -11.99 -8.61
C MET A 37 -10.89 -12.07 -9.99
N ASN A 38 -11.58 -11.72 -11.07
CA ASN A 38 -11.04 -11.71 -12.44
C ASN A 38 -10.37 -10.37 -12.81
N TYR A 39 -10.42 -9.37 -11.94
CA TYR A 39 -9.80 -8.05 -12.17
C TYR A 39 -8.73 -7.75 -11.13
N PRO A 40 -7.52 -8.30 -11.32
CA PRO A 40 -6.42 -8.07 -10.39
C PRO A 40 -5.93 -6.61 -10.45
N ALA A 41 -5.45 -6.12 -9.31
CA ALA A 41 -4.80 -4.83 -9.23
C ALA A 41 -3.30 -4.97 -9.53
N LYS A 42 -2.84 -4.35 -10.60
CA LYS A 42 -1.45 -4.44 -11.07
C LYS A 42 -0.66 -3.16 -10.77
N PHE A 43 0.58 -3.33 -10.33
CA PHE A 43 1.53 -2.27 -9.98
C PHE A 43 2.86 -2.54 -10.65
N ASP A 44 3.26 -1.65 -11.55
CA ASP A 44 4.52 -1.72 -12.27
C ASP A 44 5.43 -0.60 -11.78
N PHE A 45 6.71 -0.92 -11.52
CA PHE A 45 7.71 0.05 -11.12
C PHE A 45 9.11 -0.41 -11.53
N GLU A 46 10.01 0.55 -11.69
CA GLU A 46 11.38 0.28 -12.10
C GLU A 46 12.32 0.34 -10.90
N VAL A 47 13.21 -0.65 -10.81
CA VAL A 47 14.25 -0.75 -9.81
C VAL A 47 15.60 -0.46 -10.43
N SER A 48 16.29 0.53 -9.90
CA SER A 48 17.65 0.91 -10.32
C SER A 48 18.73 0.54 -9.30
N ASP A 49 18.34 0.23 -8.06
CA ASP A 49 19.25 -0.07 -6.96
C ASP A 49 19.03 -1.50 -6.43
N THR A 50 20.10 -2.30 -6.49
CA THR A 50 20.14 -3.69 -6.02
C THR A 50 21.00 -3.88 -4.77
N LYS A 51 21.36 -2.77 -4.09
CA LYS A 51 22.22 -2.80 -2.89
C LYS A 51 21.50 -2.39 -1.63
N SER A 52 20.54 -1.49 -1.75
CA SER A 52 19.75 -1.01 -0.61
C SER A 52 18.74 -2.05 -0.16
N MET A 53 18.41 -1.99 1.12
CA MET A 53 17.38 -2.82 1.74
C MET A 53 16.07 -2.05 1.80
N TYR A 54 14.99 -2.73 1.46
CA TYR A 54 13.65 -2.16 1.42
C TYR A 54 12.69 -2.94 2.30
N ASP A 55 11.76 -2.24 2.92
CA ASP A 55 10.60 -2.81 3.58
C ASP A 55 9.40 -2.71 2.62
N PHE A 56 8.68 -3.81 2.48
CA PHE A 56 7.56 -3.93 1.56
C PHE A 56 6.26 -4.04 2.32
N TYR A 57 5.32 -3.14 2.04
CA TYR A 57 4.02 -3.05 2.68
C TYR A 57 2.90 -3.21 1.67
N VAL A 58 1.86 -3.92 2.07
CA VAL A 58 0.57 -3.92 1.37
C VAL A 58 -0.37 -2.98 2.09
N LEU A 59 -1.04 -2.14 1.32
CA LEU A 59 -1.99 -1.15 1.78
C LEU A 59 -3.39 -1.63 1.42
N ILE A 60 -4.26 -1.75 2.42
CA ILE A 60 -5.62 -2.20 2.22
C ILE A 60 -6.55 -1.18 2.85
N ARG A 61 -7.48 -0.64 2.05
CA ARG A 61 -8.54 0.18 2.58
C ARG A 61 -9.87 -0.53 2.35
N HIS A 62 -10.69 -0.56 3.38
CA HIS A 62 -12.02 -1.15 3.33
C HIS A 62 -13.03 -0.29 4.06
N ASN A 63 -14.29 -0.48 3.75
CA ASN A 63 -15.36 0.13 4.51
C ASN A 63 -15.81 -0.80 5.67
N THR A 64 -16.64 -0.30 6.56
CA THR A 64 -17.12 -1.04 7.73
C THR A 64 -18.18 -2.09 7.39
N ASP A 65 -18.67 -2.12 6.14
CA ASP A 65 -19.61 -3.14 5.65
C ASP A 65 -18.89 -4.38 5.10
N TYR A 66 -17.54 -4.36 5.06
CA TYR A 66 -16.77 -5.55 4.71
C TYR A 66 -17.13 -6.70 5.63
N SER A 67 -17.56 -7.83 5.06
CA SER A 67 -18.23 -8.90 5.81
C SER A 67 -17.27 -9.93 6.42
N HIS A 68 -15.95 -9.80 6.22
CA HIS A 68 -14.96 -10.76 6.68
C HIS A 68 -13.96 -10.09 7.64
N SER A 69 -13.40 -10.86 8.58
CA SER A 69 -12.32 -10.40 9.47
C SER A 69 -10.93 -10.48 8.85
N ASN A 70 -10.80 -11.08 7.68
CA ASN A 70 -9.55 -11.29 6.96
C ASN A 70 -9.73 -11.08 5.45
N LEU A 71 -8.60 -11.00 4.75
CA LEU A 71 -8.56 -10.95 3.29
C LEU A 71 -7.43 -11.86 2.80
N PHE A 72 -7.78 -12.89 2.04
CA PHE A 72 -6.80 -13.67 1.28
C PHE A 72 -6.55 -13.04 -0.09
N THR A 73 -5.28 -12.92 -0.47
CA THR A 73 -4.89 -12.48 -1.81
C THR A 73 -3.83 -13.40 -2.40
N PHE A 74 -3.89 -13.60 -3.70
CA PHE A 74 -2.73 -14.03 -4.46
C PHE A 74 -1.90 -12.81 -4.83
N ILE A 75 -0.59 -12.91 -4.66
CA ILE A 75 0.37 -11.90 -5.12
C ILE A 75 1.24 -12.58 -6.16
N THR A 76 1.08 -12.17 -7.41
CA THR A 76 1.94 -12.60 -8.50
C THR A 76 3.01 -11.54 -8.72
N THR A 77 4.28 -11.93 -8.59
CA THR A 77 5.43 -11.06 -8.82
C THR A 77 6.10 -11.47 -10.12
N THR A 78 6.22 -10.53 -11.05
CA THR A 78 7.04 -10.68 -12.26
C THR A 78 8.31 -9.86 -12.10
N MET A 79 9.45 -10.52 -12.26
CA MET A 79 10.78 -9.91 -12.15
C MET A 79 11.41 -9.71 -13.53
N PRO A 80 12.42 -8.83 -13.65
CA PRO A 80 13.17 -8.68 -14.90
C PRO A 80 13.73 -10.02 -15.40
N GLY A 81 13.45 -10.34 -16.69
CA GLY A 81 13.78 -11.63 -17.32
C GLY A 81 12.68 -12.67 -17.17
N ASP A 82 11.43 -12.22 -17.01
CA ASP A 82 10.19 -13.02 -17.03
C ASP A 82 10.10 -14.14 -15.97
N SER A 83 10.86 -13.99 -14.89
CA SER A 83 10.71 -14.87 -13.72
C SER A 83 9.46 -14.48 -12.95
N ILE A 84 8.57 -15.46 -12.74
CA ILE A 84 7.28 -15.25 -12.08
C ILE A 84 7.22 -16.11 -10.81
N THR A 85 6.79 -15.48 -9.72
CA THR A 85 6.40 -16.17 -8.48
C THR A 85 4.96 -15.83 -8.15
N ARG A 86 4.28 -16.72 -7.42
CA ARG A 86 2.92 -16.51 -6.94
C ARG A 86 2.82 -17.03 -5.49
N ASP A 87 2.44 -16.13 -4.61
CA ASP A 87 2.27 -16.41 -3.19
C ASP A 87 0.83 -16.14 -2.77
N THR A 88 0.39 -16.81 -1.71
CA THR A 88 -0.91 -16.54 -1.07
C THR A 88 -0.65 -15.93 0.28
N ILE A 89 -1.25 -14.76 0.53
CA ILE A 89 -1.10 -14.04 1.79
C ILE A 89 -2.48 -13.81 2.39
N GLU A 90 -2.60 -14.07 3.70
CA GLU A 90 -3.73 -13.71 4.51
C GLU A 90 -3.45 -12.40 5.26
N PHE A 91 -4.34 -11.45 5.14
CA PHE A 91 -4.35 -10.21 5.91
C PHE A 91 -5.45 -10.27 6.95
N ILE A 92 -5.10 -10.14 8.22
CA ILE A 92 -6.07 -10.03 9.30
C ILE A 92 -6.49 -8.56 9.40
N LEU A 93 -7.78 -8.29 9.27
CA LEU A 93 -8.34 -6.93 9.25
C LEU A 93 -9.16 -6.61 10.50
N ALA A 94 -9.61 -7.63 11.24
CA ALA A 94 -10.33 -7.46 12.49
C ALA A 94 -9.82 -8.40 13.59
N GLU A 95 -9.92 -7.96 14.82
CA GLU A 95 -9.69 -8.76 16.02
C GLU A 95 -10.79 -9.83 16.20
N PRO A 96 -10.57 -10.85 17.03
CA PRO A 96 -11.58 -11.87 17.30
C PRO A 96 -12.89 -11.34 17.90
N ASP A 97 -12.86 -10.16 18.51
CA ASP A 97 -14.04 -9.47 19.06
C ASP A 97 -14.80 -8.65 17.99
N GLY A 98 -14.33 -8.67 16.73
CA GLY A 98 -14.91 -7.95 15.61
C GLY A 98 -14.46 -6.50 15.46
N ARG A 99 -13.58 -6.01 16.31
CA ARG A 99 -13.01 -4.66 16.20
C ARG A 99 -12.02 -4.59 15.05
N TRP A 100 -12.20 -3.64 14.16
CA TRP A 100 -11.27 -3.40 13.05
C TRP A 100 -9.87 -3.00 13.55
N ILE A 101 -8.83 -3.61 12.98
CA ILE A 101 -7.42 -3.33 13.30
C ILE A 101 -6.99 -2.04 12.61
N GLY A 102 -7.49 -1.80 11.39
CA GLY A 102 -7.13 -0.65 10.56
C GLY A 102 -7.46 0.69 11.21
N GLU A 103 -6.60 1.67 10.98
CA GLU A 103 -6.79 3.05 11.41
C GLU A 103 -7.89 3.73 10.58
N GLY A 104 -8.56 4.70 11.19
CA GLY A 104 -9.57 5.52 10.53
C GLY A 104 -10.75 5.86 11.41
N SER A 105 -11.56 6.78 10.91
CA SER A 105 -12.79 7.22 11.57
C SER A 105 -14.00 7.04 10.65
N GLY A 106 -15.18 6.84 11.25
CA GLY A 106 -16.42 6.64 10.49
C GLY A 106 -16.40 5.33 9.70
N TYR A 107 -16.66 5.43 8.39
CA TYR A 107 -16.97 4.31 7.52
C TYR A 107 -15.74 3.60 6.93
N LEU A 108 -14.57 4.25 6.88
CA LEU A 108 -13.36 3.69 6.25
C LEU A 108 -12.33 3.23 7.28
N ARG A 109 -11.62 2.17 6.94
CA ARG A 109 -10.48 1.63 7.67
C ARG A 109 -9.31 1.44 6.72
N SER A 110 -8.13 1.86 7.15
CA SER A 110 -6.88 1.73 6.40
C SER A 110 -5.91 0.85 7.17
N ASN A 111 -5.41 -0.17 6.50
CA ASN A 111 -4.44 -1.11 7.02
C ASN A 111 -3.14 -0.98 6.21
N GLU A 112 -2.02 -0.89 6.90
CA GLU A 112 -0.70 -0.98 6.32
C GLU A 112 0.01 -2.19 6.91
N VAL A 113 0.21 -3.21 6.10
CA VAL A 113 0.73 -4.50 6.55
C VAL A 113 2.11 -4.75 5.98
N LEU A 114 3.12 -4.85 6.84
CA LEU A 114 4.48 -5.22 6.46
C LEU A 114 4.51 -6.70 6.07
N ILE A 115 4.86 -7.00 4.82
CA ILE A 115 4.93 -8.37 4.30
C ILE A 115 6.36 -8.86 4.09
N SER A 116 7.32 -7.95 3.89
CA SER A 116 8.75 -8.30 3.81
C SER A 116 9.59 -7.17 4.38
N ARG A 117 10.60 -7.52 5.15
CA ARG A 117 11.55 -6.60 5.74
C ARG A 117 12.96 -6.86 5.22
N LYS A 118 13.72 -5.77 5.00
CA LYS A 118 15.12 -5.85 4.53
C LYS A 118 15.27 -6.62 3.21
N PHE A 119 14.27 -6.51 2.34
CA PHE A 119 14.31 -7.12 1.02
C PHE A 119 15.30 -6.38 0.13
N VAL A 120 16.13 -7.12 -0.59
CA VAL A 120 17.07 -6.59 -1.58
C VAL A 120 16.63 -7.08 -2.96
N PHE A 121 16.44 -6.16 -3.89
CA PHE A 121 16.07 -6.53 -5.26
C PHE A 121 17.25 -7.24 -5.95
N PRO A 122 17.05 -8.45 -6.49
CA PRO A 122 18.16 -9.23 -7.08
C PRO A 122 18.63 -8.68 -8.43
N LYS A 123 17.81 -7.89 -9.12
CA LYS A 123 18.11 -7.36 -10.46
C LYS A 123 17.54 -5.95 -10.60
N THR A 124 18.19 -5.13 -11.43
CA THR A 124 17.60 -3.87 -11.93
C THR A 124 16.60 -4.15 -13.05
N GLY A 125 15.64 -3.26 -13.23
CA GLY A 125 14.65 -3.30 -14.31
C GLY A 125 13.22 -3.25 -13.82
N LEU A 126 12.30 -3.58 -14.70
CA LEU A 126 10.86 -3.50 -14.47
C LEU A 126 10.36 -4.68 -13.61
N TYR A 127 9.72 -4.36 -12.51
CA TYR A 127 8.98 -5.29 -11.64
C TYR A 127 7.48 -5.04 -11.76
N SER A 128 6.72 -6.11 -11.68
CA SER A 128 5.27 -6.05 -11.63
C SER A 128 4.75 -6.85 -10.45
N PHE A 129 3.89 -6.25 -9.65
CA PHE A 129 3.10 -6.94 -8.61
C PHE A 129 1.64 -6.91 -9.01
N GLU A 130 1.01 -8.07 -8.98
CA GLU A 130 -0.40 -8.24 -9.29
C GLU A 130 -1.11 -8.87 -8.10
N PHE A 131 -2.09 -8.14 -7.55
CA PHE A 131 -2.92 -8.58 -6.43
C PHE A 131 -4.27 -9.03 -6.94
N GLN A 132 -4.62 -10.27 -6.65
CA GLN A 132 -5.93 -10.86 -6.96
C GLN A 132 -6.57 -11.31 -5.65
N GLN A 133 -7.81 -10.92 -5.39
CA GLN A 133 -8.53 -11.44 -4.24
C GLN A 133 -8.72 -12.96 -4.36
N ALA A 134 -8.54 -13.67 -3.26
CA ALA A 134 -8.55 -15.14 -3.18
C ALA A 134 -9.59 -15.63 -2.15
N MET A 135 -10.62 -14.82 -1.92
CA MET A 135 -11.78 -15.19 -1.12
C MET A 135 -12.72 -16.11 -1.92
N ARG A 136 -13.71 -16.68 -1.23
CA ARG A 136 -14.69 -17.57 -1.90
C ARG A 136 -15.71 -16.81 -2.76
N ASP A 137 -15.91 -15.53 -2.47
CA ASP A 137 -16.83 -14.68 -3.20
C ASP A 137 -16.21 -14.25 -4.54
N THR A 138 -16.93 -14.44 -5.64
CA THR A 138 -16.48 -14.00 -6.97
C THR A 138 -16.29 -12.49 -7.02
N VAL A 139 -17.19 -11.75 -6.37
CA VAL A 139 -17.11 -10.30 -6.17
C VAL A 139 -17.09 -10.03 -4.68
N LEU A 140 -15.98 -9.50 -4.19
CA LEU A 140 -15.78 -9.17 -2.80
C LEU A 140 -16.20 -7.73 -2.54
N GLU A 141 -17.23 -7.53 -1.74
CA GLU A 141 -17.75 -6.20 -1.42
C GLU A 141 -17.03 -5.61 -0.19
N GLY A 142 -16.81 -4.29 -0.21
CA GLY A 142 -16.29 -3.54 0.91
C GLY A 142 -14.80 -3.22 0.85
N ILE A 143 -14.01 -3.79 -0.05
CA ILE A 143 -12.62 -3.37 -0.29
C ILE A 143 -12.65 -2.16 -1.22
N THR A 144 -12.22 -1.01 -0.74
CA THR A 144 -12.26 0.24 -1.50
C THR A 144 -10.97 0.52 -2.25
N ASP A 145 -9.83 0.10 -1.70
CA ASP A 145 -8.52 0.30 -2.32
C ASP A 145 -7.57 -0.83 -1.94
N ILE A 146 -6.65 -1.12 -2.85
CA ILE A 146 -5.47 -1.94 -2.62
C ILE A 146 -4.24 -1.20 -3.10
N GLY A 147 -3.11 -1.35 -2.42
CA GLY A 147 -1.89 -0.66 -2.78
C GLY A 147 -0.64 -1.31 -2.28
N ILE A 148 0.48 -0.73 -2.68
CA ILE A 148 1.81 -1.10 -2.20
C ILE A 148 2.61 0.14 -1.82
N ARG A 149 3.47 -0.03 -0.80
CA ARG A 149 4.52 0.89 -0.45
C ARG A 149 5.83 0.11 -0.28
N ILE A 150 6.87 0.58 -0.96
CA ILE A 150 8.23 0.05 -0.85
C ILE A 150 9.10 1.21 -0.37
N SER A 151 9.65 1.10 0.81
CA SER A 151 10.46 2.17 1.41
C SER A 151 11.81 1.64 1.89
N PRO A 152 12.86 2.47 1.89
CA PRO A 152 14.13 2.10 2.46
C PRO A 152 13.96 1.62 3.91
N THR A 153 14.62 0.51 4.26
CA THR A 153 14.59 0.01 5.63
C THR A 153 15.27 1.02 6.55
N LYS A 154 14.57 1.46 7.57
CA LYS A 154 15.18 2.28 8.64
C LYS A 154 15.98 1.37 9.57
N LEU A 155 17.26 1.72 9.77
CA LEU A 155 18.20 1.05 10.68
C LEU A 155 17.88 1.35 12.14
#